data_cd3f6fd6446d6e2fdb85cc248d1e52db
#
_entry.id   cd3f6fd6446d6e2fdb85cc248d1e52db
#
_cell.length_a   1.000
_cell.length_b   1.000
_cell.length_c   1.000
_cell.angle_alpha   90.00
_cell.angle_beta   90.00
_cell.angle_gamma   90.00
#
_symmetry.space_group_name_H-M   'P 1'
#
loop_
_entity.id
_entity.type
_entity.pdbx_description
1 polymer ?
#
loop_
_entity_poly.entity_id
_entity_poly.type
_entity_poly.pdbx_seq_one_letter_code
_entity_poly.pdbx_strand_id
1 'polypeptide(L)'
;MSRRRDRRMMGRALALARLNHGLTAENPSVGCVILDAEGHIVGDGVTGLGGRPHAEEIALDEAGAAALGGTAYVTLEPCRERSAGGSSCSTRLKEAGIARVVCAITDPHPLAEGGVTALRKAGIRVEIGIGRATAAHLYDGFFRSVHAGKA
;
A
#
# COMPACT_ATOMS: atom_id res chain seq x y z
N MET A 1 6.42 16.17 8.86
CA MET A 1 5.88 15.02 9.57
C MET A 1 6.99 14.31 10.30
N SER A 2 6.72 13.83 11.51
CA SER A 2 7.76 13.21 12.31
C SER A 2 7.92 11.72 11.95
N ARG A 3 9.14 11.20 12.12
CA ARG A 3 9.42 9.79 11.95
C ARG A 3 8.63 8.94 12.95
N ARG A 4 8.35 9.48 14.14
CA ARG A 4 7.57 8.79 15.15
C ARG A 4 6.14 8.54 14.64
N ARG A 5 5.53 9.55 14.04
CA ARG A 5 4.19 9.39 13.45
C ARG A 5 4.22 8.38 12.30
N ASP A 6 5.24 8.46 11.44
CA ASP A 6 5.35 7.54 10.30
C ASP A 6 5.46 6.10 10.77
N ARG A 7 6.27 5.83 11.80
CA ARG A 7 6.39 4.48 12.34
C ARG A 7 5.09 4.00 12.98
N ARG A 8 4.41 4.88 13.69
CA ARG A 8 3.14 4.53 14.33
C ARG A 8 2.07 4.21 13.30
N MET A 9 1.96 5.02 12.27
CA MET A 9 0.98 4.79 11.21
C MET A 9 1.32 3.55 10.39
N MET A 10 2.59 3.33 10.09
CA MET A 10 3.01 2.10 9.41
C MET A 10 2.77 0.88 10.29
N GLY A 11 2.99 0.99 11.60
CA GLY A 11 2.66 -0.08 12.55
C GLY A 11 1.19 -0.45 12.50
N ARG A 12 0.31 0.54 12.39
CA ARG A 12 -1.12 0.32 12.21
C ARG A 12 -1.43 -0.39 10.89
N ALA A 13 -0.80 0.05 9.81
CA ALA A 13 -0.98 -0.57 8.50
C ALA A 13 -0.51 -2.04 8.50
N LEU A 14 0.63 -2.31 9.14
CA LEU A 14 1.15 -3.67 9.25
C LEU A 14 0.24 -4.57 10.11
N ALA A 15 -0.35 -4.02 11.17
CA ALA A 15 -1.32 -4.77 11.98
C ALA A 15 -2.55 -5.13 11.15
N LEU A 16 -3.03 -4.20 10.32
CA LEU A 16 -4.15 -4.48 9.40
C LEU A 16 -3.79 -5.59 8.43
N ALA A 17 -2.59 -5.53 7.84
CA ALA A 17 -2.14 -6.56 6.89
C ALA A 17 -2.15 -7.96 7.51
N ARG A 18 -1.81 -8.08 8.79
CA ARG A 18 -1.81 -9.37 9.48
C ARG A 18 -3.20 -9.98 9.63
N LEU A 19 -4.24 -9.16 9.66
CA LEU A 19 -5.61 -9.65 9.87
C LEU A 19 -6.02 -10.67 8.82
N ASN A 20 -5.65 -10.44 7.56
CA ASN A 20 -6.03 -11.33 6.47
C ASN A 20 -4.85 -12.10 5.88
N HIS A 21 -3.72 -12.12 6.56
CA HIS A 21 -2.53 -12.84 6.09
C HIS A 21 -2.85 -14.34 5.91
N GLY A 22 -2.56 -14.85 4.70
CA GLY A 22 -2.87 -16.23 4.35
C GLY A 22 -4.30 -16.44 3.84
N LEU A 23 -5.13 -15.41 3.82
CA LEU A 23 -6.54 -15.49 3.42
C LEU A 23 -6.85 -14.70 2.15
N THR A 24 -5.83 -14.25 1.44
CA THR A 24 -5.98 -13.36 0.28
C THR A 24 -5.61 -14.04 -1.04
N ALA A 25 -5.78 -15.36 -1.11
CA ALA A 25 -5.43 -16.18 -2.26
C ALA A 25 -3.97 -15.94 -2.68
N GLU A 26 -3.69 -15.71 -3.96
CA GLU A 26 -2.35 -15.48 -4.45
C GLU A 26 -1.83 -14.06 -4.21
N ASN A 27 -2.72 -13.14 -3.89
CA ASN A 27 -2.33 -11.76 -3.59
C ASN A 27 -1.78 -11.65 -2.17
N PRO A 28 -0.81 -10.78 -1.93
CA PRO A 28 -0.37 -10.53 -0.56
C PRO A 28 -1.43 -9.77 0.21
N SER A 29 -1.48 -9.95 1.53
CA SER A 29 -2.34 -9.14 2.39
C SER A 29 -1.64 -7.83 2.69
N VAL A 30 -2.18 -6.74 2.19
CA VAL A 30 -1.63 -5.38 2.32
C VAL A 30 -2.49 -4.59 3.28
N GLY A 31 -1.87 -3.71 4.05
CA GLY A 31 -2.57 -2.74 4.89
C GLY A 31 -2.32 -1.33 4.41
N CYS A 32 -3.32 -0.48 4.53
CA CYS A 32 -3.23 0.93 4.13
C CYS A 32 -3.90 1.81 5.17
N VAL A 33 -3.23 2.91 5.54
CA VAL A 33 -3.78 3.94 6.41
C VAL A 33 -3.65 5.27 5.70
N ILE A 34 -4.73 6.06 5.67
CA ILE A 34 -4.72 7.36 5.02
C ILE A 34 -4.97 8.46 6.06
N LEU A 35 -4.10 9.46 6.04
CA LEU A 35 -4.27 10.69 6.82
C LEU A 35 -4.72 11.81 5.89
N ASP A 36 -5.53 12.73 6.41
CA ASP A 36 -5.84 13.96 5.69
C ASP A 36 -4.65 14.92 5.72
N ALA A 37 -4.80 16.09 5.13
CA ALA A 37 -3.74 17.10 5.08
C ALA A 37 -3.32 17.60 6.47
N GLU A 38 -4.20 17.50 7.46
CA GLU A 38 -3.94 17.91 8.84
C GLU A 38 -3.39 16.79 9.72
N GLY A 39 -3.30 15.57 9.20
CA GLY A 39 -2.75 14.43 9.90
C GLY A 39 -3.75 13.58 10.68
N HIS A 40 -5.03 13.72 10.42
CA HIS A 40 -6.06 12.86 11.01
C HIS A 40 -6.27 11.61 10.18
N ILE A 41 -6.49 10.48 10.84
CA ILE A 41 -6.80 9.24 10.12
C ILE A 41 -8.21 9.38 9.52
N VAL A 42 -8.31 9.26 8.21
CA VAL A 42 -9.58 9.38 7.50
C VAL A 42 -9.98 8.11 6.75
N GLY A 43 -9.08 7.16 6.64
CA GLY A 43 -9.38 5.88 6.03
C GLY A 43 -8.34 4.83 6.37
N ASP A 44 -8.77 3.57 6.45
CA ASP A 44 -7.85 2.45 6.53
C ASP A 44 -8.45 1.26 5.81
N GLY A 45 -7.63 0.30 5.48
CA GLY A 45 -8.08 -0.87 4.77
C GLY A 45 -7.06 -2.00 4.82
N VAL A 46 -7.55 -3.19 4.57
CA VAL A 46 -6.75 -4.40 4.41
C VAL A 46 -7.28 -5.14 3.20
N THR A 47 -6.37 -5.79 2.45
CA THR A 47 -6.77 -6.61 1.30
C THR A 47 -7.89 -7.55 1.69
N GLY A 48 -8.96 -7.57 0.89
CA GLY A 48 -10.13 -8.38 1.18
C GLY A 48 -9.84 -9.87 1.10
N LEU A 49 -10.69 -10.66 1.75
CA LEU A 49 -10.62 -12.13 1.69
C LEU A 49 -10.72 -12.55 0.22
N GLY A 50 -9.87 -13.48 -0.18
CA GLY A 50 -9.78 -13.88 -1.58
C GLY A 50 -8.91 -12.98 -2.44
N GLY A 51 -8.35 -11.90 -1.88
CA GLY A 51 -7.39 -11.04 -2.56
C GLY A 51 -7.93 -9.72 -3.12
N ARG A 52 -9.21 -9.47 -2.98
CA ARG A 52 -9.84 -8.23 -3.48
C ARG A 52 -10.95 -7.78 -2.55
N PRO A 53 -11.23 -6.47 -2.47
CA PRO A 53 -10.48 -5.36 -3.08
C PRO A 53 -9.09 -5.18 -2.47
N HIS A 54 -8.24 -4.36 -3.10
CA HIS A 54 -6.94 -4.00 -2.53
C HIS A 54 -7.12 -3.04 -1.35
N ALA A 55 -6.16 -3.05 -0.43
CA ALA A 55 -6.22 -2.21 0.78
C ALA A 55 -6.37 -0.72 0.45
N GLU A 56 -5.66 -0.26 -0.57
CA GLU A 56 -5.70 1.15 -0.98
C GLU A 56 -7.09 1.54 -1.48
N GLU A 57 -7.77 0.64 -2.19
CA GLU A 57 -9.12 0.90 -2.67
C GLU A 57 -10.08 1.11 -1.49
N ILE A 58 -9.99 0.23 -0.51
CA ILE A 58 -10.86 0.29 0.67
C ILE A 58 -10.59 1.57 1.46
N ALA A 59 -9.31 1.87 1.70
CA ALA A 59 -8.94 3.06 2.47
C ALA A 59 -9.32 4.35 1.75
N LEU A 60 -9.14 4.42 0.43
CA LEU A 60 -9.51 5.60 -0.36
C LEU A 60 -11.01 5.80 -0.43
N ASP A 61 -11.77 4.71 -0.54
CA ASP A 61 -13.23 4.80 -0.55
C ASP A 61 -13.75 5.36 0.79
N GLU A 62 -13.15 4.94 1.88
CA GLU A 62 -13.51 5.46 3.21
C GLU A 62 -13.12 6.92 3.35
N ALA A 63 -11.90 7.29 2.93
CA ALA A 63 -11.40 8.65 3.07
C ALA A 63 -12.15 9.65 2.19
N GLY A 64 -12.56 9.24 1.00
CA GLY A 64 -13.23 10.13 0.07
C GLY A 64 -12.44 11.40 -0.19
N ALA A 65 -13.10 12.54 -0.22
CA ALA A 65 -12.48 13.84 -0.48
C ALA A 65 -11.44 14.24 0.58
N ALA A 66 -11.49 13.67 1.76
CA ALA A 66 -10.55 13.99 2.83
C ALA A 66 -9.13 13.51 2.54
N ALA A 67 -8.95 12.63 1.55
CA ALA A 67 -7.63 12.18 1.14
C ALA A 67 -6.80 13.27 0.46
N LEU A 68 -7.44 14.30 -0.08
CA LEU A 68 -6.76 15.36 -0.83
C LEU A 68 -5.66 16.02 0.01
N GLY A 69 -4.45 16.02 -0.51
CA GLY A 69 -3.30 16.60 0.19
C GLY A 69 -2.76 15.76 1.33
N GLY A 70 -3.31 14.58 1.53
CA GLY A 70 -2.97 13.71 2.66
C GLY A 70 -1.79 12.78 2.40
N THR A 71 -1.61 11.83 3.32
CA THR A 71 -0.54 10.84 3.29
C THR A 71 -1.14 9.43 3.34
N ALA A 72 -0.64 8.55 2.49
CA ALA A 72 -1.01 7.13 2.52
C ALA A 72 0.17 6.30 3.01
N TYR A 73 -0.07 5.45 4.01
CA TYR A 73 0.90 4.48 4.52
C TYR A 73 0.49 3.11 4.00
N VAL A 74 1.37 2.49 3.23
CA VAL A 74 1.09 1.20 2.57
C VAL A 74 2.18 0.21 2.91
N THR A 75 1.82 -1.00 3.31
CA THR A 75 2.79 -1.99 3.75
C THR A 75 3.61 -2.59 2.60
N LEU A 76 3.10 -2.51 1.39
CA LEU A 76 3.78 -3.00 0.19
C LEU A 76 3.59 -1.97 -0.93
N GLU A 77 4.56 -1.87 -1.82
CA GLU A 77 4.51 -0.93 -2.94
C GLU A 77 3.17 -1.03 -3.70
N PRO A 78 2.46 0.11 -3.92
CA PRO A 78 1.20 0.10 -4.67
C PRO A 78 1.41 -0.42 -6.09
N CYS A 79 0.46 -1.19 -6.59
CA CYS A 79 0.56 -1.75 -7.93
C CYS A 79 0.53 -0.66 -8.99
N ARG A 80 1.30 -0.87 -10.06
CA ARG A 80 1.29 -0.01 -11.24
C ARG A 80 0.21 -0.43 -12.21
N GLU A 81 0.01 -1.74 -12.35
CA GLU A 81 -0.97 -2.32 -13.25
C GLU A 81 -1.76 -3.40 -12.54
N ARG A 82 -2.96 -3.66 -13.03
CA ARG A 82 -3.83 -4.72 -12.48
C ARG A 82 -4.04 -5.80 -13.54
N SER A 83 -3.81 -7.05 -13.14
CA SER A 83 -3.99 -8.20 -14.03
C SER A 83 -5.45 -8.37 -14.48
N ALA A 84 -6.40 -7.89 -13.67
CA ALA A 84 -7.84 -8.01 -13.97
C ALA A 84 -8.42 -6.75 -14.63
N GLY A 85 -7.55 -5.81 -15.03
CA GLY A 85 -8.01 -4.52 -15.57
C GLY A 85 -8.44 -3.56 -14.47
N GLY A 86 -8.95 -2.40 -14.88
CA GLY A 86 -9.32 -1.33 -13.95
C GLY A 86 -8.12 -0.47 -13.55
N SER A 87 -8.36 0.54 -12.73
CA SER A 87 -7.33 1.47 -12.30
C SER A 87 -6.38 0.82 -11.31
N SER A 88 -5.08 1.05 -11.50
CA SER A 88 -4.08 0.61 -10.52
C SER A 88 -4.20 1.40 -9.24
N CYS A 89 -3.62 0.87 -8.15
CA CYS A 89 -3.58 1.60 -6.88
C CYS A 89 -2.79 2.89 -7.00
N SER A 90 -1.72 2.89 -7.80
CA SER A 90 -0.96 4.13 -8.07
C SER A 90 -1.83 5.19 -8.73
N THR A 91 -2.64 4.82 -9.70
CA THR A 91 -3.56 5.73 -10.37
C THR A 91 -4.61 6.26 -9.40
N ARG A 92 -5.18 5.38 -8.57
CA ARG A 92 -6.19 5.78 -7.59
C ARG A 92 -5.64 6.77 -6.56
N LEU A 93 -4.41 6.55 -6.08
CA LEU A 93 -3.76 7.47 -5.15
C LEU A 93 -3.54 8.84 -5.80
N LYS A 94 -3.11 8.85 -7.05
CA LYS A 94 -2.93 10.08 -7.81
C LYS A 94 -4.26 10.83 -7.97
N GLU A 95 -5.30 10.13 -8.38
CA GLU A 95 -6.61 10.73 -8.61
C GLU A 95 -7.23 11.28 -7.33
N ALA A 96 -6.95 10.64 -6.20
CA ALA A 96 -7.42 11.11 -4.90
C ALA A 96 -6.68 12.35 -4.39
N GLY A 97 -5.60 12.75 -5.06
CA GLY A 97 -4.83 13.93 -4.68
C GLY A 97 -3.92 13.71 -3.48
N ILE A 98 -3.51 12.48 -3.23
CA ILE A 98 -2.55 12.15 -2.16
C ILE A 98 -1.24 12.91 -2.44
N ALA A 99 -0.71 13.58 -1.41
CA ALA A 99 0.54 14.34 -1.54
C ALA A 99 1.79 13.50 -1.22
N ARG A 100 1.65 12.49 -0.38
CA ARG A 100 2.80 11.70 0.09
C ARG A 100 2.39 10.25 0.30
N VAL A 101 3.24 9.33 -0.12
CA VAL A 101 3.06 7.89 0.10
C VAL A 101 4.28 7.37 0.84
N VAL A 102 4.04 6.60 1.90
CA VAL A 102 5.08 5.92 2.67
C VAL A 102 4.88 4.43 2.47
N CYS A 103 5.87 3.75 1.88
CA CYS A 103 5.85 2.31 1.66
C CYS A 103 6.82 1.63 2.60
N ALA A 104 6.41 0.51 3.18
CA ALA A 104 7.33 -0.25 4.03
C ALA A 104 8.39 -0.96 3.20
N ILE A 105 7.99 -1.60 2.11
CA ILE A 105 8.88 -2.37 1.26
C ILE A 105 8.39 -2.35 -0.20
N THR A 106 9.31 -2.47 -1.15
CA THR A 106 8.97 -2.54 -2.57
C THR A 106 8.60 -3.96 -2.97
N ASP A 107 7.76 -4.09 -3.98
CA ASP A 107 7.34 -5.38 -4.51
C ASP A 107 8.34 -5.82 -5.59
N PRO A 108 8.97 -6.99 -5.45
CA PRO A 108 9.91 -7.48 -6.45
C PRO A 108 9.25 -8.04 -7.71
N HIS A 109 7.90 -8.16 -7.73
CA HIS A 109 7.22 -8.70 -8.90
C HIS A 109 7.31 -7.73 -10.08
N PRO A 110 7.71 -8.19 -11.28
CA PRO A 110 7.87 -7.29 -12.43
C PRO A 110 6.63 -6.50 -12.82
N LEU A 111 5.44 -7.04 -12.65
CA LEU A 111 4.19 -6.34 -12.99
C LEU A 111 3.82 -5.28 -11.95
N ALA A 112 4.25 -5.46 -10.71
CA ALA A 112 4.03 -4.48 -9.65
C ALA A 112 5.14 -3.44 -9.61
N GLU A 113 6.33 -3.80 -10.09
CA GLU A 113 7.48 -2.94 -10.11
C GLU A 113 7.18 -1.65 -10.87
N GLY A 114 7.63 -0.54 -10.32
CA GLY A 114 7.42 0.77 -10.96
C GLY A 114 6.26 1.55 -10.39
N GLY A 115 5.51 1.01 -9.44
CA GLY A 115 4.45 1.77 -8.76
C GLY A 115 5.00 3.03 -8.09
N VAL A 116 6.15 2.91 -7.41
CA VAL A 116 6.84 4.06 -6.81
C VAL A 116 7.26 5.05 -7.88
N THR A 117 7.82 4.57 -9.00
CA THR A 117 8.22 5.44 -10.10
C THR A 117 7.02 6.20 -10.67
N ALA A 118 5.90 5.50 -10.86
CA ALA A 118 4.67 6.13 -11.37
C ALA A 118 4.17 7.23 -10.42
N LEU A 119 4.19 6.97 -9.12
CA LEU A 119 3.78 7.96 -8.11
C LEU A 119 4.68 9.18 -8.13
N ARG A 120 6.00 9.00 -8.20
CA ARG A 120 6.96 10.10 -8.25
C ARG A 120 6.80 10.93 -9.52
N LYS A 121 6.54 10.29 -10.66
CA LYS A 121 6.27 11.01 -11.91
C LYS A 121 5.00 11.85 -11.83
N ALA A 122 4.06 11.43 -11.01
CA ALA A 122 2.81 12.17 -10.78
C ALA A 122 2.98 13.33 -9.78
N GLY A 123 4.19 13.55 -9.27
CA GLY A 123 4.48 14.63 -8.32
C GLY A 123 4.23 14.25 -6.87
N ILE A 124 4.00 12.99 -6.58
CA ILE A 124 3.78 12.50 -5.22
C ILE A 124 5.12 12.18 -4.57
N ARG A 125 5.33 12.66 -3.34
CA ARG A 125 6.52 12.31 -2.57
C ARG A 125 6.39 10.89 -2.08
N VAL A 126 7.42 10.06 -2.29
CA VAL A 126 7.40 8.66 -1.86
C VAL A 126 8.63 8.38 -1.00
N GLU A 127 8.38 7.85 0.19
CA GLU A 127 9.43 7.36 1.09
C GLU A 127 9.27 5.85 1.22
N ILE A 128 10.39 5.13 1.26
CA ILE A 128 10.42 3.68 1.33
C ILE A 128 11.29 3.27 2.51
N GLY A 129 10.86 2.24 3.23
CA GLY A 129 11.70 1.62 4.26
C GLY A 129 11.20 1.74 5.68
N ILE A 130 10.20 2.55 5.96
CA ILE A 130 9.62 2.61 7.30
C ILE A 130 8.84 1.34 7.55
N GLY A 131 9.27 0.55 8.55
CA GLY A 131 8.68 -0.75 8.84
C GLY A 131 9.19 -1.88 7.93
N ARG A 132 10.27 -1.66 7.20
CA ARG A 132 10.81 -2.62 6.22
C ARG A 132 11.07 -3.99 6.82
N ALA A 133 11.72 -4.09 7.99
CA ALA A 133 12.07 -5.37 8.58
C ALA A 133 10.82 -6.20 8.88
N THR A 134 9.79 -5.58 9.43
CA THR A 134 8.52 -6.26 9.73
C THR A 134 7.82 -6.67 8.44
N ALA A 135 7.78 -5.77 7.46
CA ALA A 135 7.16 -6.07 6.17
C ALA A 135 7.89 -7.19 5.43
N ALA A 136 9.22 -7.16 5.43
CA ALA A 136 10.02 -8.21 4.79
C ALA A 136 9.71 -9.58 5.38
N HIS A 137 9.57 -9.65 6.70
CA HIS A 137 9.21 -10.89 7.39
C HIS A 137 7.79 -11.33 7.01
N LEU A 138 6.85 -10.40 7.02
CA LEU A 138 5.45 -10.67 6.67
C LEU A 138 5.31 -11.20 5.24
N TYR A 139 6.07 -10.64 4.29
CA TYR A 139 5.95 -10.96 2.87
C TYR A 139 6.98 -11.98 2.36
N ASP A 140 7.80 -12.56 3.23
CA ASP A 140 8.82 -13.52 2.84
C ASP A 140 8.25 -14.68 2.02
N GLY A 141 7.16 -15.28 2.49
CA GLY A 141 6.50 -16.38 1.81
C GLY A 141 5.95 -15.98 0.44
N PHE A 142 5.34 -14.79 0.36
CA PHE A 142 4.82 -14.26 -0.89
C PHE A 142 5.94 -14.04 -1.91
N PHE A 143 7.04 -13.42 -1.48
CA PHE A 143 8.18 -13.15 -2.37
C PHE A 143 8.81 -14.45 -2.89
N ARG A 144 8.94 -15.46 -2.03
CA ARG A 144 9.44 -16.78 -2.45
C ARG A 144 8.51 -17.44 -3.47
N SER A 145 7.20 -17.34 -3.23
CA SER A 145 6.18 -17.91 -4.13
C SER A 145 6.26 -17.27 -5.52
N VAL A 146 6.40 -15.94 -5.56
CA VAL A 146 6.52 -15.21 -6.83
C VAL A 146 7.75 -15.66 -7.60
N HIS A 147 8.90 -15.83 -6.94
CA HIS A 147 10.12 -16.30 -7.60
C HIS A 147 9.99 -17.75 -8.07
N ALA A 148 9.42 -18.62 -7.26
CA ALA A 148 9.24 -20.03 -7.62
C ALA A 148 8.23 -20.18 -8.76
N GLY A 149 7.14 -19.40 -8.76
CA GLY A 149 6.10 -19.49 -9.77
C GLY A 149 6.52 -19.03 -11.16
N LYS A 150 7.74 -18.54 -11.31
CA LYS A 150 8.29 -18.08 -12.59
C LYS A 150 9.31 -19.02 -13.18
N ALA A 151 9.55 -20.07 -12.49
CA ALA A 151 10.48 -21.08 -12.97
C ALA A 151 9.93 -21.78 -14.22
#